data_0e7c6dffb2ea6993f5d1f0cc735bb84a
#
_entry.id   0e7c6dffb2ea6993f5d1f0cc735bb84a
#
_cell.length_a   1.000
_cell.length_b   1.000
_cell.length_c   1.000
_cell.angle_alpha   90.00
_cell.angle_beta   90.00
_cell.angle_gamma   90.00
#
_symmetry.space_group_name_H-M   'P 1'
#
loop_
_entity.id
_entity.type
_entity.pdbx_description
1 polymer ?
#
loop_
_entity_poly.entity_id
_entity_poly.type
_entity_poly.pdbx_seq_one_letter_code
_entity_poly.pdbx_strand_id
1 'polypeptide(L)'
;MKHIMQALQEKALENGPLCVGLDTDPSYLPDSVLRAFDSSVEAVLAYNKEIIKRAAADKSACCFKIQIAYYEAMGIEGLRAYAETIKAVHEAGFIAISDIKRGDIADTAKAYARAHFGSDSDFKTDIITINPYMGFDTIEPFIEYCRPNGDNGGKGVFVLLRTSNPGMVDIEQRELKSGGRVLDKVGGQLEKISSEFKAFYPEQTCSPVGAVVGCTEESDARSLRDAYPDIFFLIPGYGAQGGAARIAAALLGKAGGTVNSSRGILCAWKKDDSLADSRERGSLCLKDIADAAGKACRDSTKDLLDAKKELGL
;
A
#
# COMPACT_ATOMS: atom_id res chain seq x y z
N MET A 1 -23.47 -5.72 -3.93
CA MET A 1 -22.26 -6.11 -3.15
C MET A 1 -21.23 -4.98 -3.33
N LYS A 2 -20.48 -4.62 -2.28
CA LYS A 2 -19.42 -3.60 -2.34
C LYS A 2 -18.06 -4.31 -2.50
N HIS A 3 -17.23 -3.88 -3.45
CA HIS A 3 -15.86 -4.40 -3.55
C HIS A 3 -14.92 -3.67 -2.58
N ILE A 4 -13.78 -4.28 -2.28
CA ILE A 4 -12.87 -3.80 -1.23
C ILE A 4 -12.25 -2.43 -1.55
N MET A 5 -12.01 -2.09 -2.83
CA MET A 5 -11.46 -0.79 -3.20
C MET A 5 -12.43 0.36 -2.88
N GLN A 6 -13.73 0.14 -3.03
CA GLN A 6 -14.75 1.11 -2.59
C GLN A 6 -14.73 1.27 -1.06
N ALA A 7 -14.58 0.16 -0.32
CA ALA A 7 -14.44 0.23 1.14
C ALA A 7 -13.16 0.98 1.55
N LEU A 8 -12.07 0.79 0.82
CA LEU A 8 -10.82 1.52 1.05
C LEU A 8 -10.98 3.02 0.76
N GLN A 9 -11.67 3.38 -0.34
CA GLN A 9 -11.96 4.78 -0.66
C GLN A 9 -12.76 5.45 0.46
N GLU A 10 -13.78 4.80 1.00
CA GLU A 10 -14.58 5.32 2.11
C GLU A 10 -13.74 5.49 3.39
N LYS A 11 -12.89 4.52 3.72
CA LYS A 11 -11.96 4.63 4.85
C LYS A 11 -10.95 5.77 4.65
N ALA A 12 -10.48 5.98 3.42
CA ALA A 12 -9.58 7.10 3.12
C ALA A 12 -10.26 8.47 3.24
N LEU A 13 -11.56 8.55 2.99
CA LEU A 13 -12.37 9.75 3.23
C LEU A 13 -12.65 9.97 4.73
N GLU A 14 -12.87 8.89 5.49
CA GLU A 14 -13.17 8.96 6.93
C GLU A 14 -11.92 9.25 7.78
N ASN A 15 -10.83 8.51 7.56
CA ASN A 15 -9.64 8.49 8.42
C ASN A 15 -8.44 9.22 7.81
N GLY A 16 -8.58 9.83 6.62
CA GLY A 16 -7.48 10.35 5.82
C GLY A 16 -6.80 9.27 4.94
N PRO A 17 -6.02 9.69 3.94
CA PRO A 17 -5.53 8.80 2.88
C PRO A 17 -4.26 8.01 3.24
N LEU A 18 -3.80 8.04 4.50
CA LEU A 18 -2.56 7.38 4.88
C LEU A 18 -2.68 5.85 4.84
N CYS A 19 -1.80 5.22 4.07
CA CYS A 19 -1.48 3.80 4.11
C CYS A 19 -0.20 3.60 4.92
N VAL A 20 -0.25 2.85 6.01
CA VAL A 20 0.96 2.51 6.78
C VAL A 20 1.65 1.31 6.15
N GLY A 21 2.88 1.52 5.66
CA GLY A 21 3.69 0.43 5.11
C GLY A 21 4.46 -0.31 6.20
N LEU A 22 4.20 -1.60 6.33
CA LEU A 22 4.91 -2.50 7.24
C LEU A 22 6.01 -3.28 6.48
N ASP A 23 6.91 -2.50 5.88
CA ASP A 23 8.13 -2.98 5.20
C ASP A 23 9.24 -3.12 6.27
N THR A 24 8.95 -3.82 7.37
CA THR A 24 9.72 -3.77 8.60
C THR A 24 10.94 -4.67 8.53
N ASP A 25 12.10 -4.04 8.38
CA ASP A 25 13.41 -4.71 8.50
C ASP A 25 13.84 -4.73 9.98
N PRO A 26 14.43 -5.84 10.50
CA PRO A 26 14.96 -5.87 11.87
C PRO A 26 15.92 -4.72 12.19
N SER A 27 16.69 -4.23 11.23
CA SER A 27 17.61 -3.08 11.39
C SER A 27 16.91 -1.74 11.66
N TYR A 28 15.59 -1.68 11.50
CA TYR A 28 14.82 -0.49 11.86
C TYR A 28 14.53 -0.39 13.35
N LEU A 29 14.65 -1.50 14.09
CA LEU A 29 14.45 -1.55 15.53
C LEU A 29 15.78 -1.29 16.27
N PRO A 30 15.75 -0.59 17.42
CA PRO A 30 16.95 -0.44 18.23
C PRO A 30 17.37 -1.77 18.85
N ASP A 31 18.67 -1.96 19.08
CA ASP A 31 19.24 -3.18 19.68
C ASP A 31 18.61 -3.54 21.04
N SER A 32 18.25 -2.52 21.83
CA SER A 32 17.60 -2.73 23.13
C SER A 32 16.22 -3.40 22.98
N VAL A 33 15.49 -3.09 21.92
CA VAL A 33 14.21 -3.73 21.61
C VAL A 33 14.44 -5.13 21.05
N LEU A 34 15.39 -5.31 20.12
CA LEU A 34 15.69 -6.62 19.55
C LEU A 34 16.10 -7.64 20.64
N ARG A 35 16.93 -7.23 21.62
CA ARG A 35 17.36 -8.08 22.73
C ARG A 35 16.26 -8.44 23.74
N ALA A 36 15.11 -7.79 23.69
CA ALA A 36 13.97 -8.09 24.56
C ALA A 36 13.09 -9.25 24.06
N PHE A 37 13.40 -9.83 22.89
CA PHE A 37 12.67 -10.93 22.27
C PHE A 37 13.61 -12.11 21.98
N ASP A 38 13.04 -13.30 21.85
CA ASP A 38 13.81 -14.52 21.56
C ASP A 38 14.36 -14.52 20.11
N SER A 39 13.73 -13.76 19.22
CA SER A 39 14.18 -13.58 17.83
C SER A 39 13.86 -12.19 17.28
N SER A 40 14.61 -11.78 16.24
CA SER A 40 14.32 -10.54 15.53
C SER A 40 12.96 -10.57 14.82
N VAL A 41 12.49 -11.74 14.40
CA VAL A 41 11.18 -11.94 13.78
C VAL A 41 10.06 -11.64 14.77
N GLU A 42 10.18 -12.13 16.02
CA GLU A 42 9.22 -11.84 17.08
C GLU A 42 9.19 -10.35 17.42
N ALA A 43 10.35 -9.70 17.49
CA ALA A 43 10.45 -8.26 17.72
C ALA A 43 9.75 -7.47 16.61
N VAL A 44 9.96 -7.84 15.33
CA VAL A 44 9.29 -7.22 14.16
C VAL A 44 7.78 -7.41 14.26
N LEU A 45 7.30 -8.62 14.53
CA LEU A 45 5.86 -8.90 14.65
C LEU A 45 5.23 -8.12 15.79
N ALA A 46 5.88 -8.08 16.95
CA ALA A 46 5.41 -7.30 18.10
C ALA A 46 5.34 -5.80 17.78
N TYR A 47 6.35 -5.27 17.09
CA TYR A 47 6.37 -3.87 16.68
C TYR A 47 5.24 -3.54 15.70
N ASN A 48 5.04 -4.38 14.68
CA ASN A 48 3.94 -4.21 13.73
C ASN A 48 2.57 -4.20 14.43
N LYS A 49 2.33 -5.15 15.35
CA LYS A 49 1.09 -5.21 16.13
C LYS A 49 0.86 -3.95 16.97
N GLU A 50 1.91 -3.41 17.56
CA GLU A 50 1.80 -2.17 18.34
C GLU A 50 1.52 -0.94 17.45
N ILE A 51 2.06 -0.85 16.24
CA ILE A 51 1.74 0.21 15.28
C ILE A 51 0.27 0.12 14.85
N ILE A 52 -0.19 -1.09 14.49
CA ILE A 52 -1.58 -1.33 14.09
C ILE A 52 -2.53 -0.88 15.19
N LYS A 53 -2.26 -1.26 16.45
CA LYS A 53 -3.05 -0.89 17.62
C LYS A 53 -3.15 0.62 17.82
N ARG A 54 -2.04 1.35 17.65
CA ARG A 54 -2.04 2.82 17.79
C ARG A 54 -2.80 3.49 16.66
N ALA A 55 -2.57 3.06 15.42
CA ALA A 55 -3.30 3.61 14.28
C ALA A 55 -4.81 3.38 14.40
N ALA A 56 -5.23 2.23 14.97
CA ALA A 56 -6.64 1.94 15.24
C ALA A 56 -7.22 2.86 16.31
N ALA A 57 -6.51 3.06 17.42
CA ALA A 57 -6.96 3.93 18.51
C ALA A 57 -7.13 5.39 18.07
N ASP A 58 -6.24 5.85 17.19
CA ASP A 58 -6.18 7.24 16.72
C ASP A 58 -6.96 7.47 15.41
N LYS A 59 -7.46 6.42 14.76
CA LYS A 59 -8.03 6.47 13.39
C LYS A 59 -7.11 7.20 12.40
N SER A 60 -5.81 6.98 12.49
CA SER A 60 -4.78 7.73 11.76
C SER A 60 -4.27 7.03 10.50
N ALA A 61 -4.99 6.02 10.00
CA ALA A 61 -4.71 5.34 8.74
C ALA A 61 -6.00 4.81 8.11
N CYS A 62 -6.01 4.62 6.79
CA CYS A 62 -7.11 3.94 6.09
C CYS A 62 -6.83 2.46 5.83
N CYS A 63 -5.58 2.06 5.73
CA CYS A 63 -5.16 0.68 5.46
C CYS A 63 -3.69 0.45 5.85
N PHE A 64 -3.28 -0.82 5.78
CA PHE A 64 -1.89 -1.24 5.93
C PHE A 64 -1.41 -1.97 4.69
N LYS A 65 -0.17 -1.71 4.29
CA LYS A 65 0.51 -2.39 3.19
C LYS A 65 1.70 -3.20 3.73
N ILE A 66 1.68 -4.50 3.49
CA ILE A 66 2.69 -5.42 3.99
C ILE A 66 3.55 -5.90 2.80
N GLN A 67 4.83 -5.48 2.77
CA GLN A 67 5.76 -5.86 1.70
C GLN A 67 6.38 -7.21 2.01
N ILE A 68 5.98 -8.23 1.25
CA ILE A 68 6.38 -9.63 1.48
C ILE A 68 7.90 -9.84 1.45
N ALA A 69 8.64 -9.07 0.64
CA ALA A 69 10.09 -9.25 0.48
C ALA A 69 10.88 -9.13 1.79
N TYR A 70 10.44 -8.28 2.73
CA TYR A 70 11.09 -8.16 4.05
C TYR A 70 10.88 -9.41 4.90
N TYR A 71 9.73 -10.05 4.76
CA TYR A 71 9.40 -11.28 5.49
C TYR A 71 10.03 -12.51 4.82
N GLU A 72 10.07 -12.58 3.49
CA GLU A 72 10.82 -13.60 2.75
C GLU A 72 12.32 -13.58 3.13
N ALA A 73 12.90 -12.39 3.31
CA ALA A 73 14.29 -12.23 3.75
C ALA A 73 14.57 -12.78 5.16
N MET A 74 13.55 -12.91 6.01
CA MET A 74 13.62 -13.53 7.33
C MET A 74 13.33 -15.04 7.32
N GLY A 75 13.16 -15.66 6.15
CA GLY A 75 12.91 -17.10 5.99
C GLY A 75 11.49 -17.53 6.36
N ILE A 76 11.34 -18.80 6.73
CA ILE A 76 10.02 -19.41 7.02
C ILE A 76 9.33 -18.71 8.21
N GLU A 77 10.06 -18.40 9.26
CA GLU A 77 9.51 -17.69 10.42
C GLU A 77 9.06 -16.25 10.03
N GLY A 78 9.80 -15.62 9.12
CA GLY A 78 9.37 -14.35 8.52
C GLY A 78 8.04 -14.48 7.78
N LEU A 79 7.83 -15.53 6.99
CA LEU A 79 6.56 -15.78 6.33
C LEU A 79 5.41 -16.06 7.31
N ARG A 80 5.68 -16.72 8.44
CA ARG A 80 4.70 -16.84 9.53
C ARG A 80 4.35 -15.48 10.13
N ALA A 81 5.37 -14.64 10.37
CA ALA A 81 5.15 -13.28 10.86
C ALA A 81 4.37 -12.42 9.84
N TYR A 82 4.55 -12.66 8.54
CA TYR A 82 3.75 -12.03 7.47
C TYR A 82 2.26 -12.39 7.60
N ALA A 83 1.94 -13.69 7.71
CA ALA A 83 0.57 -14.16 7.91
C ALA A 83 -0.06 -13.56 9.19
N GLU A 84 0.66 -13.61 10.30
CA GLU A 84 0.21 -13.05 11.58
C GLU A 84 0.04 -11.51 11.53
N THR A 85 0.85 -10.81 10.73
CA THR A 85 0.69 -9.36 10.52
C THR A 85 -0.59 -9.05 9.74
N ILE A 86 -0.90 -9.80 8.66
CA ILE A 86 -2.14 -9.66 7.91
C ILE A 86 -3.35 -9.89 8.84
N LYS A 87 -3.30 -10.96 9.63
CA LYS A 87 -4.35 -11.28 10.60
C LYS A 87 -4.55 -10.16 11.62
N ALA A 88 -3.48 -9.60 12.17
CA ALA A 88 -3.56 -8.49 13.11
C ALA A 88 -4.18 -7.22 12.47
N VAL A 89 -3.91 -6.95 11.19
CA VAL A 89 -4.55 -5.87 10.44
C VAL A 89 -6.06 -6.09 10.33
N HIS A 90 -6.49 -7.30 9.99
CA HIS A 90 -7.92 -7.65 9.90
C HIS A 90 -8.63 -7.59 11.26
N GLU A 91 -8.00 -8.12 12.32
CA GLU A 91 -8.54 -8.08 13.69
C GLU A 91 -8.73 -6.65 14.20
N ALA A 92 -7.88 -5.72 13.76
CA ALA A 92 -8.01 -4.29 14.05
C ALA A 92 -9.04 -3.56 13.14
N GLY A 93 -9.72 -4.27 12.22
CA GLY A 93 -10.74 -3.72 11.33
C GLY A 93 -10.20 -2.92 10.14
N PHE A 94 -8.92 -3.08 9.81
CA PHE A 94 -8.31 -2.44 8.65
C PHE A 94 -8.30 -3.34 7.42
N ILE A 95 -8.09 -2.70 6.26
CA ILE A 95 -7.87 -3.36 4.98
C ILE A 95 -6.37 -3.66 4.85
N ALA A 96 -6.05 -4.91 4.48
CA ALA A 96 -4.70 -5.37 4.25
C ALA A 96 -4.36 -5.35 2.76
N ILE A 97 -3.25 -4.69 2.41
CA ILE A 97 -2.67 -4.70 1.06
C ILE A 97 -1.40 -5.53 1.10
N SER A 98 -1.40 -6.69 0.47
CA SER A 98 -0.21 -7.51 0.28
C SER A 98 0.59 -6.98 -0.92
N ASP A 99 1.72 -6.33 -0.62
CA ASP A 99 2.60 -5.78 -1.66
C ASP A 99 3.56 -6.88 -2.13
N ILE A 100 3.13 -7.64 -3.13
CA ILE A 100 3.78 -8.85 -3.61
C ILE A 100 4.39 -8.71 -5.02
N LYS A 101 3.88 -7.77 -5.81
CA LYS A 101 4.29 -7.47 -7.20
C LYS A 101 4.47 -8.72 -8.08
N ARG A 102 3.54 -9.68 -7.93
CA ARG A 102 3.59 -10.92 -8.73
C ARG A 102 3.15 -10.66 -10.16
N GLY A 103 3.66 -11.48 -11.06
CA GLY A 103 3.29 -11.54 -12.46
C GLY A 103 3.79 -12.85 -13.02
N ASP A 104 2.89 -13.63 -13.63
CA ASP A 104 3.21 -14.92 -14.25
C ASP A 104 2.09 -15.30 -15.22
N ILE A 105 2.29 -16.35 -16.02
CA ILE A 105 1.35 -16.81 -17.04
C ILE A 105 0.45 -17.92 -16.52
N ALA A 106 -0.74 -18.01 -17.10
CA ALA A 106 -1.67 -19.14 -17.00
C ALA A 106 -1.83 -19.71 -15.57
N ASP A 107 -1.55 -20.99 -15.37
CA ASP A 107 -1.81 -21.68 -14.10
C ASP A 107 -0.89 -21.22 -12.96
N THR A 108 0.30 -20.72 -13.27
CA THR A 108 1.18 -20.12 -12.26
C THR A 108 0.56 -18.82 -11.71
N ALA A 109 -0.02 -17.98 -12.56
CA ALA A 109 -0.73 -16.78 -12.13
C ALA A 109 -1.95 -17.15 -11.24
N LYS A 110 -2.70 -18.20 -11.59
CA LYS A 110 -3.79 -18.72 -10.75
C LYS A 110 -3.31 -19.20 -9.39
N ALA A 111 -2.14 -19.86 -9.34
CA ALA A 111 -1.54 -20.31 -8.09
C ALA A 111 -1.18 -19.14 -7.18
N TYR A 112 -0.57 -18.06 -7.72
CA TYR A 112 -0.31 -16.84 -6.99
C TYR A 112 -1.61 -16.14 -6.52
N ALA A 113 -2.61 -16.04 -7.37
CA ALA A 113 -3.90 -15.46 -6.99
C ALA A 113 -4.54 -16.22 -5.84
N ARG A 114 -4.58 -17.56 -5.90
CA ARG A 114 -5.10 -18.42 -4.83
C ARG A 114 -4.30 -18.30 -3.55
N ALA A 115 -2.97 -18.15 -3.61
CA ALA A 115 -2.12 -18.01 -2.44
C ALA A 115 -2.46 -16.75 -1.60
N HIS A 116 -3.02 -15.71 -2.21
CA HIS A 116 -3.35 -14.46 -1.52
C HIS A 116 -4.85 -14.18 -1.39
N PHE A 117 -5.69 -14.79 -2.20
CA PHE A 117 -7.15 -14.57 -2.19
C PHE A 117 -7.96 -15.80 -1.81
N GLY A 118 -7.35 -16.98 -1.82
CA GLY A 118 -8.04 -18.22 -1.45
C GLY A 118 -8.60 -18.17 -0.03
N SER A 119 -9.78 -18.77 0.19
CA SER A 119 -10.46 -18.77 1.48
C SER A 119 -9.67 -19.48 2.59
N ASP A 120 -8.89 -20.46 2.20
CA ASP A 120 -8.08 -21.37 3.02
C ASP A 120 -6.58 -21.03 3.03
N SER A 121 -6.21 -19.87 2.47
CA SER A 121 -4.82 -19.43 2.46
C SER A 121 -4.41 -18.76 3.78
N ASP A 122 -3.22 -19.11 4.28
CA ASP A 122 -2.58 -18.43 5.40
C ASP A 122 -2.25 -16.96 5.07
N PHE A 123 -2.10 -16.62 3.77
CA PHE A 123 -1.79 -15.27 3.30
C PHE A 123 -3.02 -14.51 2.80
N LYS A 124 -4.22 -14.94 3.20
CA LYS A 124 -5.48 -14.34 2.76
C LYS A 124 -5.51 -12.84 3.06
N THR A 125 -5.60 -12.05 2.01
CA THR A 125 -5.59 -10.58 2.06
C THR A 125 -6.76 -9.98 1.30
N ASP A 126 -6.90 -8.66 1.34
CA ASP A 126 -7.98 -7.93 0.68
C ASP A 126 -7.55 -7.42 -0.70
N ILE A 127 -6.31 -6.91 -0.79
CA ILE A 127 -5.77 -6.28 -2.00
C ILE A 127 -4.34 -6.77 -2.20
N ILE A 128 -3.94 -6.93 -3.46
CA ILE A 128 -2.55 -7.25 -3.83
C ILE A 128 -2.00 -6.29 -4.86
N THR A 129 -0.67 -6.24 -5.00
CA THR A 129 0.02 -5.57 -6.10
C THR A 129 0.49 -6.58 -7.13
N ILE A 130 0.33 -6.27 -8.42
CA ILE A 130 0.75 -7.13 -9.54
C ILE A 130 1.50 -6.34 -10.61
N ASN A 131 2.29 -7.07 -11.41
CA ASN A 131 3.12 -6.52 -12.47
C ASN A 131 2.57 -6.92 -13.85
N PRO A 132 2.24 -5.96 -14.74
CA PRO A 132 1.64 -6.24 -16.04
C PRO A 132 2.68 -6.50 -17.16
N TYR A 133 3.97 -6.51 -16.85
CA TYR A 133 5.05 -6.55 -17.85
C TYR A 133 4.96 -7.73 -18.83
N MET A 134 4.46 -8.87 -18.37
CA MET A 134 4.35 -10.09 -19.19
C MET A 134 3.11 -10.11 -20.12
N GLY A 135 2.27 -9.07 -20.08
CA GLY A 135 1.06 -8.97 -20.90
C GLY A 135 -0.23 -8.92 -20.06
N PHE A 136 -1.31 -8.47 -20.67
CA PHE A 136 -2.56 -8.21 -19.95
C PHE A 136 -3.35 -9.48 -19.62
N ASP A 137 -3.15 -10.54 -20.38
CA ASP A 137 -3.71 -11.87 -20.06
C ASP A 137 -3.17 -12.41 -18.73
N THR A 138 -1.98 -12.00 -18.32
CA THR A 138 -1.37 -12.45 -17.06
C THR A 138 -1.99 -11.81 -15.81
N ILE A 139 -2.71 -10.73 -15.94
CA ILE A 139 -3.42 -10.10 -14.81
C ILE A 139 -4.84 -10.68 -14.62
N GLU A 140 -5.41 -11.31 -15.64
CA GLU A 140 -6.79 -11.85 -15.59
C GLU A 140 -7.03 -12.83 -14.43
N PRO A 141 -6.14 -13.80 -14.12
CA PRO A 141 -6.34 -14.72 -13.01
C PRO A 141 -6.46 -14.03 -11.63
N PHE A 142 -5.90 -12.82 -11.48
CA PHE A 142 -6.01 -12.05 -10.25
C PHE A 142 -7.30 -11.22 -10.22
N ILE A 143 -7.68 -10.60 -11.34
CA ILE A 143 -8.87 -9.75 -11.39
C ILE A 143 -10.19 -10.55 -11.40
N GLU A 144 -10.14 -11.85 -11.68
CA GLU A 144 -11.29 -12.73 -11.46
C GLU A 144 -11.81 -12.67 -10.03
N TYR A 145 -10.93 -12.56 -9.02
CA TYR A 145 -11.31 -12.39 -7.62
C TYR A 145 -11.91 -11.00 -7.32
N CYS A 146 -11.76 -10.05 -8.21
CA CYS A 146 -12.39 -8.73 -8.09
C CYS A 146 -13.88 -8.76 -8.49
N ARG A 147 -14.33 -9.78 -9.23
CA ARG A 147 -15.74 -9.96 -9.61
C ARG A 147 -16.57 -10.38 -8.40
N PRO A 148 -17.88 -10.09 -8.37
CA PRO A 148 -18.75 -10.57 -7.30
C PRO A 148 -18.89 -12.10 -7.39
N ASN A 149 -18.26 -12.81 -6.46
CA ASN A 149 -18.27 -14.27 -6.44
C ASN A 149 -18.30 -14.78 -4.98
N GLY A 150 -19.50 -14.74 -4.36
CA GLY A 150 -19.68 -15.19 -2.98
C GLY A 150 -18.68 -14.56 -2.01
N ASP A 151 -18.20 -15.36 -1.06
CA ASP A 151 -17.29 -14.88 0.01
C ASP A 151 -15.86 -14.59 -0.49
N ASN A 152 -15.50 -15.04 -1.69
CA ASN A 152 -14.18 -14.84 -2.26
C ASN A 152 -14.12 -13.72 -3.32
N GLY A 153 -15.26 -13.13 -3.65
CA GLY A 153 -15.33 -12.03 -4.62
C GLY A 153 -15.12 -10.65 -4.02
N GLY A 154 -15.06 -9.65 -4.90
CA GLY A 154 -14.95 -8.26 -4.50
C GLY A 154 -13.58 -7.86 -3.97
N LYS A 155 -12.54 -8.65 -4.21
CA LYS A 155 -11.13 -8.33 -3.90
C LYS A 155 -10.63 -7.14 -4.70
N GLY A 156 -9.47 -6.59 -4.35
CA GLY A 156 -8.84 -5.49 -5.04
C GLY A 156 -7.45 -5.84 -5.57
N VAL A 157 -7.08 -5.19 -6.66
CA VAL A 157 -5.74 -5.34 -7.26
C VAL A 157 -5.18 -3.97 -7.59
N PHE A 158 -3.91 -3.73 -7.26
CA PHE A 158 -3.15 -2.60 -7.76
C PHE A 158 -2.14 -3.08 -8.82
N VAL A 159 -2.29 -2.60 -10.04
CA VAL A 159 -1.36 -2.87 -11.14
C VAL A 159 -0.27 -1.81 -11.17
N LEU A 160 0.99 -2.20 -11.36
CA LEU A 160 2.08 -1.23 -11.55
C LEU A 160 1.84 -0.43 -12.82
N LEU A 161 1.70 0.88 -12.68
CA LEU A 161 1.49 1.81 -13.80
C LEU A 161 2.66 2.77 -13.96
N ARG A 162 3.03 3.46 -12.88
CA ARG A 162 4.13 4.41 -12.84
C ARG A 162 4.85 4.29 -11.50
N THR A 163 6.10 3.90 -11.54
CA THR A 163 6.92 3.73 -10.33
C THR A 163 7.81 4.95 -10.08
N SER A 164 8.26 5.17 -8.84
CA SER A 164 9.01 6.37 -8.46
C SER A 164 10.54 6.23 -8.56
N ASN A 165 11.04 5.04 -8.91
CA ASN A 165 12.47 4.80 -9.04
C ASN A 165 13.03 5.41 -10.34
N PRO A 166 14.31 5.83 -10.39
CA PRO A 166 14.90 6.44 -11.58
C PRO A 166 14.83 5.55 -12.84
N GLY A 167 14.93 4.24 -12.69
CA GLY A 167 14.90 3.27 -13.82
C GLY A 167 13.54 3.15 -14.53
N MET A 168 12.48 3.82 -14.04
CA MET A 168 11.18 3.83 -14.73
C MET A 168 11.26 4.39 -16.15
N VAL A 169 12.25 5.24 -16.45
CA VAL A 169 12.47 5.80 -17.79
C VAL A 169 12.93 4.73 -18.80
N ASP A 170 13.47 3.61 -18.33
CA ASP A 170 13.98 2.56 -19.20
C ASP A 170 12.87 1.74 -19.88
N ILE A 171 11.70 1.67 -19.24
CA ILE A 171 10.56 0.89 -19.72
C ILE A 171 9.28 1.73 -19.74
N GLU A 172 8.83 2.23 -18.58
CA GLU A 172 7.50 2.83 -18.44
C GLU A 172 7.29 4.06 -19.33
N GLN A 173 8.35 4.89 -19.48
CA GLN A 173 8.30 6.12 -20.28
C GLN A 173 8.74 5.92 -21.73
N ARG A 174 9.06 4.70 -22.17
CA ARG A 174 9.43 4.46 -23.58
C ARG A 174 8.26 4.72 -24.50
N GLU A 175 8.52 5.50 -25.54
CA GLU A 175 7.56 5.79 -26.60
C GLU A 175 7.34 4.55 -27.48
N LEU A 176 6.10 4.31 -27.82
CA LEU A 176 5.68 3.24 -28.69
C LEU A 176 5.55 3.75 -30.13
N LYS A 177 5.90 2.93 -31.12
CA LYS A 177 5.70 3.25 -32.56
C LYS A 177 4.24 3.54 -32.89
N SER A 178 3.30 3.01 -32.13
CA SER A 178 1.85 3.25 -32.25
C SER A 178 1.39 4.56 -31.60
N GLY A 179 2.30 5.34 -31.07
CA GLY A 179 2.01 6.53 -30.25
C GLY A 179 1.82 6.22 -28.78
N GLY A 180 2.07 7.22 -27.92
CA GLY A 180 2.04 7.08 -26.47
C GLY A 180 3.23 6.28 -25.89
N ARG A 181 3.23 6.14 -24.57
CA ARG A 181 4.29 5.44 -23.81
C ARG A 181 3.83 4.05 -23.39
N VAL A 182 4.73 3.23 -22.88
CA VAL A 182 4.39 1.94 -22.29
C VAL A 182 3.37 2.10 -21.15
N LEU A 183 3.58 3.07 -20.24
CA LEU A 183 2.62 3.35 -19.17
C LEU A 183 1.24 3.77 -19.68
N ASP A 184 1.16 4.53 -20.79
CA ASP A 184 -0.12 4.94 -21.38
C ASP A 184 -0.90 3.73 -21.93
N LYS A 185 -0.18 2.72 -22.45
CA LYS A 185 -0.79 1.45 -22.88
C LYS A 185 -1.34 0.66 -21.68
N VAL A 186 -0.61 0.62 -20.56
CA VAL A 186 -1.07 -0.03 -19.33
C VAL A 186 -2.29 0.72 -18.79
N GLY A 187 -2.22 2.05 -18.68
CA GLY A 187 -3.32 2.88 -18.19
C GLY A 187 -4.60 2.72 -19.01
N GLY A 188 -4.49 2.75 -20.35
CA GLY A 188 -5.64 2.53 -21.24
C GLY A 188 -6.26 1.13 -21.09
N GLN A 189 -5.47 0.11 -20.74
CA GLN A 189 -6.02 -1.21 -20.42
C GLN A 189 -6.77 -1.20 -19.09
N LEU A 190 -6.24 -0.49 -18.07
CA LEU A 190 -6.93 -0.36 -16.78
C LEU A 190 -8.26 0.38 -16.91
N GLU A 191 -8.35 1.40 -17.78
CA GLU A 191 -9.62 2.07 -18.07
C GLU A 191 -10.66 1.15 -18.73
N LYS A 192 -10.23 0.26 -19.64
CA LYS A 192 -11.11 -0.76 -20.23
C LYS A 192 -11.63 -1.71 -19.16
N ILE A 193 -10.75 -2.24 -18.33
CA ILE A 193 -11.11 -3.11 -17.20
C ILE A 193 -12.06 -2.37 -16.25
N SER A 194 -11.77 -1.10 -15.91
CA SER A 194 -12.64 -0.27 -15.08
C SER A 194 -14.04 -0.15 -15.66
N SER A 195 -14.15 0.08 -16.98
CA SER A 195 -15.42 0.17 -17.68
C SER A 195 -16.20 -1.15 -17.66
N GLU A 196 -15.53 -2.29 -17.80
CA GLU A 196 -16.14 -3.61 -17.69
C GLU A 196 -16.67 -3.87 -16.27
N PHE A 197 -15.94 -3.46 -15.24
CA PHE A 197 -16.36 -3.62 -13.85
C PHE A 197 -17.56 -2.77 -13.46
N LYS A 198 -17.86 -1.67 -14.17
CA LYS A 198 -19.10 -0.88 -13.99
C LYS A 198 -20.37 -1.71 -14.17
N ALA A 199 -20.32 -2.79 -14.99
CA ALA A 199 -21.44 -3.71 -15.14
C ALA A 199 -21.72 -4.55 -13.89
N PHE A 200 -20.67 -4.87 -13.12
CA PHE A 200 -20.78 -5.63 -11.88
C PHE A 200 -21.07 -4.75 -10.66
N TYR A 201 -20.61 -3.50 -10.70
CA TYR A 201 -20.68 -2.54 -9.59
C TYR A 201 -21.15 -1.16 -10.06
N PRO A 202 -22.42 -1.02 -10.54
CA PRO A 202 -22.89 0.20 -11.21
C PRO A 202 -22.95 1.44 -10.32
N GLU A 203 -23.04 1.25 -9.00
CA GLU A 203 -23.17 2.35 -8.03
C GLU A 203 -21.84 2.78 -7.38
N GLN A 204 -20.73 2.18 -7.80
CA GLN A 204 -19.45 2.46 -7.17
C GLN A 204 -18.65 3.52 -7.94
N THR A 205 -17.88 4.30 -7.19
CA THR A 205 -17.19 5.49 -7.71
C THR A 205 -15.73 5.23 -8.09
N CYS A 206 -15.26 3.99 -7.90
CA CYS A 206 -13.95 3.55 -8.35
C CYS A 206 -13.98 2.07 -8.79
N SER A 207 -13.02 1.68 -9.60
CA SER A 207 -12.83 0.29 -10.01
C SER A 207 -12.17 -0.54 -8.88
N PRO A 208 -12.48 -1.86 -8.76
CA PRO A 208 -11.73 -2.76 -7.88
C PRO A 208 -10.29 -3.00 -8.36
N VAL A 209 -9.98 -2.62 -9.62
CA VAL A 209 -8.64 -2.66 -10.17
C VAL A 209 -8.08 -1.24 -10.20
N GLY A 210 -7.16 -0.98 -9.31
CA GLY A 210 -6.45 0.28 -9.16
C GLY A 210 -5.05 0.24 -9.76
N ALA A 211 -4.28 1.31 -9.55
CA ALA A 211 -2.91 1.42 -10.05
C ALA A 211 -1.92 1.88 -8.97
N VAL A 212 -0.68 1.38 -9.03
CA VAL A 212 0.45 1.97 -8.31
C VAL A 212 0.96 3.15 -9.13
N VAL A 213 0.90 4.36 -8.55
CA VAL A 213 1.32 5.60 -9.21
C VAL A 213 2.20 6.42 -8.27
N GLY A 214 3.51 6.44 -8.54
CA GLY A 214 4.49 7.24 -7.82
C GLY A 214 5.00 8.38 -8.70
N CYS A 215 4.95 9.62 -8.22
CA CYS A 215 5.45 10.81 -8.90
C CYS A 215 6.47 11.54 -8.05
N THR A 216 7.38 12.23 -8.73
CA THR A 216 8.37 13.13 -8.12
C THR A 216 8.06 14.60 -8.43
N GLU A 217 7.17 14.85 -9.40
CA GLU A 217 6.77 16.18 -9.86
C GLU A 217 5.25 16.33 -9.80
N GLU A 218 4.75 17.50 -9.35
CA GLU A 218 3.32 17.78 -9.22
C GLU A 218 2.61 17.81 -10.58
N SER A 219 3.26 18.34 -11.62
CA SER A 219 2.69 18.41 -12.98
C SER A 219 2.45 17.02 -13.56
N ASP A 220 3.38 16.08 -13.35
CA ASP A 220 3.23 14.68 -13.76
C ASP A 220 2.09 14.00 -12.98
N ALA A 221 2.00 14.27 -11.68
CA ALA A 221 0.92 13.76 -10.83
C ALA A 221 -0.46 14.24 -11.30
N ARG A 222 -0.62 15.52 -11.61
CA ARG A 222 -1.87 16.09 -12.15
C ARG A 222 -2.24 15.46 -13.49
N SER A 223 -1.27 15.37 -14.40
CA SER A 223 -1.49 14.77 -15.73
C SER A 223 -1.95 13.32 -15.63
N LEU A 224 -1.36 12.51 -14.74
CA LEU A 224 -1.78 11.13 -14.53
C LEU A 224 -3.16 11.03 -13.87
N ARG A 225 -3.47 11.89 -12.91
CA ARG A 225 -4.81 11.91 -12.30
C ARG A 225 -5.89 12.32 -13.30
N ASP A 226 -5.60 13.28 -14.18
CA ASP A 226 -6.54 13.72 -15.22
C ASP A 226 -6.73 12.66 -16.29
N ALA A 227 -5.67 11.93 -16.65
CA ALA A 227 -5.74 10.82 -17.61
C ALA A 227 -6.57 9.63 -17.09
N TYR A 228 -6.51 9.33 -15.77
CA TYR A 228 -7.15 8.15 -15.18
C TYR A 228 -8.08 8.49 -14.02
N PRO A 229 -9.20 9.21 -14.27
CA PRO A 229 -10.07 9.78 -13.23
C PRO A 229 -10.79 8.73 -12.37
N ASP A 230 -11.11 7.58 -12.93
CA ASP A 230 -11.91 6.52 -12.28
C ASP A 230 -11.03 5.44 -11.61
N ILE A 231 -9.68 5.53 -11.73
CA ILE A 231 -8.74 4.58 -11.17
C ILE A 231 -8.30 5.04 -9.77
N PHE A 232 -8.50 4.20 -8.76
CA PHE A 232 -7.99 4.44 -7.40
C PHE A 232 -6.48 4.20 -7.36
N PHE A 233 -5.69 5.11 -6.75
CA PHE A 233 -4.24 5.01 -6.76
C PHE A 233 -3.66 4.56 -5.41
N LEU A 234 -2.69 3.65 -5.46
CA LEU A 234 -1.72 3.43 -4.39
C LEU A 234 -0.49 4.29 -4.70
N ILE A 235 -0.23 5.28 -3.84
CA ILE A 235 0.78 6.32 -4.06
C ILE A 235 1.97 6.06 -3.14
N PRO A 236 3.08 5.51 -3.65
CA PRO A 236 4.29 5.29 -2.86
C PRO A 236 5.15 6.55 -2.74
N GLY A 237 6.10 6.54 -1.79
CA GLY A 237 7.20 7.51 -1.72
C GLY A 237 6.95 8.76 -0.88
N TYR A 238 5.86 8.82 -0.12
CA TYR A 238 5.60 9.89 0.83
C TYR A 238 6.56 9.85 2.04
N GLY A 239 7.04 11.01 2.46
CA GLY A 239 7.86 11.17 3.68
C GLY A 239 9.37 11.17 3.46
N ALA A 240 9.86 11.07 2.23
CA ALA A 240 11.29 11.06 1.94
C ALA A 240 11.89 12.46 1.66
N GLN A 241 11.08 13.43 1.20
CA GLN A 241 11.52 14.77 0.80
C GLN A 241 10.43 15.82 1.03
N GLY A 242 10.81 17.09 1.26
CA GLY A 242 9.88 18.23 1.32
C GLY A 242 9.07 18.37 0.03
N GLY A 243 7.77 18.71 0.15
CA GLY A 243 6.84 18.81 -0.97
C GLY A 243 6.16 17.49 -1.36
N ALA A 244 6.55 16.35 -0.77
CA ALA A 244 5.97 15.05 -1.07
C ALA A 244 4.45 14.98 -0.79
N ALA A 245 3.97 15.67 0.24
CA ALA A 245 2.54 15.73 0.56
C ALA A 245 1.72 16.39 -0.55
N ARG A 246 2.22 17.50 -1.12
CA ARG A 246 1.53 18.23 -2.19
C ARG A 246 1.47 17.41 -3.49
N ILE A 247 2.55 16.72 -3.85
CA ILE A 247 2.59 15.82 -5.01
C ILE A 247 1.63 14.63 -4.80
N ALA A 248 1.64 14.02 -3.61
CA ALA A 248 0.71 12.95 -3.27
C ALA A 248 -0.74 13.43 -3.30
N ALA A 249 -1.03 14.60 -2.72
CA ALA A 249 -2.37 15.20 -2.70
C ALA A 249 -2.90 15.47 -4.12
N ALA A 250 -2.06 15.88 -5.07
CA ALA A 250 -2.45 16.06 -6.47
C ALA A 250 -2.98 14.77 -7.13
N LEU A 251 -2.54 13.60 -6.66
CA LEU A 251 -3.03 12.29 -7.11
C LEU A 251 -4.32 11.84 -6.42
N LEU A 252 -4.78 12.52 -5.36
CA LEU A 252 -5.94 12.13 -4.55
C LEU A 252 -7.29 12.66 -5.07
N GLY A 253 -7.30 13.43 -6.15
CA GLY A 253 -8.53 13.92 -6.77
C GLY A 253 -9.38 12.79 -7.39
N LYS A 254 -10.67 13.09 -7.69
CA LYS A 254 -11.60 12.19 -8.40
C LYS A 254 -11.77 10.84 -7.66
N ALA A 255 -11.38 9.71 -8.27
CA ALA A 255 -11.51 8.40 -7.64
C ALA A 255 -10.71 8.24 -6.33
N GLY A 256 -9.79 9.15 -6.05
CA GLY A 256 -8.99 9.11 -4.84
C GLY A 256 -7.79 8.17 -4.90
N GLY A 257 -7.26 7.91 -3.72
CA GLY A 257 -6.08 7.06 -3.56
C GLY A 257 -5.72 6.87 -2.09
N THR A 258 -4.70 6.08 -1.86
CA THR A 258 -4.05 5.95 -0.56
C THR A 258 -2.55 6.19 -0.69
N VAL A 259 -1.97 6.87 0.29
CA VAL A 259 -0.58 7.35 0.27
C VAL A 259 0.27 6.55 1.23
N ASN A 260 1.21 5.77 0.68
CA ASN A 260 2.03 4.88 1.49
C ASN A 260 3.23 5.58 2.13
N SER A 261 3.34 5.45 3.45
CA SER A 261 4.52 5.80 4.24
C SER A 261 5.01 4.57 5.00
N SER A 262 6.26 4.19 4.83
CA SER A 262 6.91 3.07 5.55
C SER A 262 7.99 3.58 6.50
N ARG A 263 9.19 3.89 6.01
CA ARG A 263 10.32 4.33 6.84
C ARG A 263 10.05 5.59 7.66
N GLY A 264 9.23 6.51 7.14
CA GLY A 264 8.82 7.72 7.88
C GLY A 264 8.09 7.39 9.18
N ILE A 265 7.37 6.27 9.22
CA ILE A 265 6.66 5.78 10.38
C ILE A 265 7.52 4.78 11.17
N LEU A 266 8.04 3.74 10.53
CA LEU A 266 8.79 2.67 11.17
C LEU A 266 10.08 3.15 11.88
N CYS A 267 10.71 4.21 11.36
CA CYS A 267 11.93 4.80 11.89
C CYS A 267 11.70 6.15 12.58
N ALA A 268 10.46 6.53 12.89
CA ALA A 268 10.13 7.82 13.48
C ALA A 268 10.88 8.08 14.79
N TRP A 269 11.08 7.06 15.61
CA TRP A 269 11.83 7.10 16.86
C TRP A 269 13.26 7.63 16.70
N LYS A 270 13.88 7.48 15.51
CA LYS A 270 15.24 7.98 15.23
C LYS A 270 15.33 9.50 15.22
N LYS A 271 14.21 10.18 14.95
CA LYS A 271 14.11 11.64 14.82
C LYS A 271 13.26 12.29 15.93
N ASP A 272 12.72 11.52 16.86
CA ASP A 272 11.91 12.04 17.97
C ASP A 272 12.83 12.59 19.06
N ASP A 273 12.83 13.91 19.24
CA ASP A 273 13.69 14.61 20.22
C ASP A 273 13.35 14.19 21.66
N SER A 274 12.12 13.83 21.95
CA SER A 274 11.70 13.35 23.27
C SER A 274 12.37 12.02 23.66
N LEU A 275 12.89 11.29 22.69
CA LEU A 275 13.59 10.01 22.86
C LEU A 275 15.12 10.14 22.81
N ALA A 276 15.68 11.34 22.68
CA ALA A 276 17.12 11.58 22.50
C ALA A 276 17.95 10.92 23.60
N ASP A 277 17.64 11.18 24.86
CA ASP A 277 18.35 10.61 26.02
C ASP A 277 18.26 9.08 26.09
N SER A 278 17.10 8.52 25.76
CA SER A 278 16.90 7.06 25.77
C SER A 278 17.65 6.39 24.60
N ARG A 279 17.74 7.09 23.46
CA ARG A 279 18.54 6.67 22.31
C ARG A 279 20.03 6.59 22.66
N GLU A 280 20.57 7.68 23.25
CA GLU A 280 21.99 7.73 23.64
C GLU A 280 22.36 6.67 24.69
N ARG A 281 21.48 6.42 25.65
CA ARG A 281 21.66 5.39 26.66
C ARG A 281 21.40 3.96 26.18
N GLY A 282 20.88 3.79 24.94
CA GLY A 282 20.47 2.48 24.42
C GLY A 282 19.39 1.81 25.26
N SER A 283 18.46 2.58 25.84
CA SER A 283 17.41 2.12 26.75
C SER A 283 15.99 2.19 26.19
N LEU A 284 15.85 2.41 24.86
CA LEU A 284 14.55 2.42 24.21
C LEU A 284 13.85 1.06 24.36
N CYS A 285 12.55 1.10 24.64
CA CYS A 285 11.69 -0.08 24.68
C CYS A 285 10.70 -0.10 23.51
N LEU A 286 9.99 -1.23 23.34
CA LEU A 286 9.00 -1.39 22.28
C LEU A 286 7.91 -0.28 22.32
N LYS A 287 7.48 0.09 23.52
CA LYS A 287 6.48 1.15 23.71
C LYS A 287 6.96 2.50 23.16
N ASP A 288 8.20 2.88 23.42
CA ASP A 288 8.76 4.16 23.00
C ASP A 288 8.76 4.30 21.47
N ILE A 289 9.27 3.27 20.77
CA ILE A 289 9.33 3.30 19.30
C ILE A 289 7.95 3.21 18.67
N ALA A 290 7.03 2.51 19.29
CA ALA A 290 5.66 2.39 18.81
C ALA A 290 4.85 3.68 19.05
N ASP A 291 5.07 4.40 20.16
CA ASP A 291 4.46 5.70 20.41
C ASP A 291 4.95 6.74 19.39
N ALA A 292 6.25 6.73 19.08
CA ALA A 292 6.80 7.58 18.01
C ALA A 292 6.20 7.26 16.64
N ALA A 293 6.00 5.97 16.30
CA ALA A 293 5.34 5.55 15.07
C ALA A 293 3.88 6.02 15.03
N GLY A 294 3.12 5.88 16.12
CA GLY A 294 1.74 6.37 16.22
C GLY A 294 1.64 7.88 16.04
N LYS A 295 2.56 8.64 16.64
CA LYS A 295 2.65 10.09 16.40
C LYS A 295 2.92 10.39 14.93
N ALA A 296 3.86 9.70 14.30
CA ALA A 296 4.18 9.88 12.89
C ALA A 296 2.99 9.56 11.96
N CYS A 297 2.15 8.57 12.31
CA CYS A 297 0.90 8.31 11.58
C CYS A 297 -0.05 9.52 11.64
N ARG A 298 -0.31 10.07 12.83
CA ARG A 298 -1.17 11.27 12.99
C ARG A 298 -0.63 12.47 12.23
N ASP A 299 0.65 12.74 12.37
CA ASP A 299 1.32 13.88 11.72
C ASP A 299 1.27 13.73 10.19
N SER A 300 1.53 12.54 9.66
CA SER A 300 1.44 12.24 8.23
C SER A 300 0.02 12.38 7.69
N THR A 301 -0.97 11.89 8.41
CA THR A 301 -2.38 12.03 7.99
C THR A 301 -2.79 13.49 7.95
N LYS A 302 -2.41 14.26 8.97
CA LYS A 302 -2.68 15.70 9.01
C LYS A 302 -2.02 16.43 7.85
N ASP A 303 -0.73 16.18 7.60
CA ASP A 303 0.03 16.80 6.51
C ASP A 303 -0.61 16.54 5.13
N LEU A 304 -1.05 15.29 4.89
CA LEU A 304 -1.75 14.93 3.66
C LEU A 304 -3.12 15.61 3.51
N LEU A 305 -3.89 15.73 4.60
CA LEU A 305 -5.18 16.42 4.60
C LEU A 305 -5.01 17.94 4.41
N ASP A 306 -4.01 18.53 5.03
CA ASP A 306 -3.69 19.95 4.87
C ASP A 306 -3.26 20.23 3.41
N ALA A 307 -2.37 19.42 2.84
CA ALA A 307 -1.97 19.53 1.43
C ALA A 307 -3.14 19.35 0.45
N LYS A 308 -4.06 18.42 0.73
CA LYS A 308 -5.27 18.22 -0.06
C LYS A 308 -6.16 19.46 -0.03
N LYS A 309 -6.37 20.06 1.15
CA LYS A 309 -7.15 21.29 1.33
C LYS A 309 -6.53 22.48 0.60
N GLU A 310 -5.20 22.65 0.64
CA GLU A 310 -4.47 23.69 -0.10
C GLU A 310 -4.67 23.58 -1.61
N LEU A 311 -4.88 22.39 -2.14
CA LEU A 311 -5.15 22.13 -3.55
C LEU A 311 -6.64 22.25 -3.91
N GLY A 312 -7.54 22.49 -2.95
CA GLY A 312 -8.98 22.59 -3.18
C GLY A 312 -9.64 21.24 -3.49
N LEU A 313 -9.11 20.15 -2.99
CA LEU A 313 -9.56 18.77 -3.22
C LEU A 313 -10.35 18.19 -2.04
#